data_e0300743c206bb5e1b773b14ed708cc3
#
_entry.id   e0300743c206bb5e1b773b14ed708cc3
#
_cell.length_a   1.000
_cell.length_b   1.000
_cell.length_c   1.000
_cell.angle_alpha   90.00
_cell.angle_beta   90.00
_cell.angle_gamma   90.00
#
_symmetry.space_group_name_H-M   'P 1'
#
loop_
_entity.id
_entity.type
_entity.pdbx_description
1 polymer ?
#
loop_
_entity_poly.entity_id
_entity_poly.type
_entity_poly.pdbx_seq_one_letter_code
_entity_poly.pdbx_strand_id
1 'polypeptide(L)'
;MNLFPKNRNFDGKDLSNQVFEMDGLGNTWVCHPDIDEKGQDFDRCSFIGANLSGSTFKNLYMRGSDFTGANMTGVTIINCNLRESRFVGATIKDSILTDNMMVRCDFTDVNGKRCDFTDTDLRMCNFRNARFPHTDFTNCWLKGIAMRGTQLEHAKIHDWMINSSYQYKIMEPDTVCYAWKLAQQDGYGIYHPKIKYYVGLEADAEKQETGFKELKTEADGRGGDINSGIAVAPIDWVLKEWNMMGANPNWKLFLISFKAGDVINAEGNAKFNLKKMKIVKEYPIAKFYEDLKD
;
A
#
# COMPACT_ATOMS: atom_id res chain seq x y z
N MET A 1 9.56 22.27 33.64
CA MET A 1 8.31 22.62 32.98
C MET A 1 7.49 21.35 32.90
N ASN A 2 6.26 21.28 33.40
CA ASN A 2 5.45 20.08 33.30
C ASN A 2 5.09 19.88 31.83
N LEU A 3 5.77 18.98 31.13
CA LEU A 3 5.58 18.66 29.70
C LEU A 3 4.24 17.98 29.40
N PHE A 4 3.46 17.66 30.44
CA PHE A 4 2.17 16.97 30.28
C PHE A 4 1.04 17.97 30.27
N PRO A 5 0.36 18.19 29.13
CA PRO A 5 -0.74 19.12 29.08
C PRO A 5 -1.91 18.60 29.93
N LYS A 6 -2.27 19.36 30.98
CA LYS A 6 -3.52 19.11 31.74
C LYS A 6 -4.74 19.21 30.84
N ASN A 7 -4.64 19.95 29.76
CA ASN A 7 -5.68 20.10 28.75
C ASN A 7 -5.21 19.38 27.46
N ARG A 8 -5.94 18.38 27.02
CA ARG A 8 -5.68 17.61 25.78
C ARG A 8 -6.35 18.22 24.55
N ASN A 9 -6.94 19.39 24.67
CA ASN A 9 -7.59 20.10 23.58
C ASN A 9 -6.77 21.32 23.13
N PHE A 10 -6.27 21.28 21.90
CA PHE A 10 -5.50 22.32 21.23
C PHE A 10 -6.19 22.80 19.94
N ASP A 11 -7.51 22.54 19.82
CA ASP A 11 -8.27 22.85 18.61
C ASP A 11 -8.17 24.33 18.24
N GLY A 12 -7.89 24.60 16.96
CA GLY A 12 -7.74 25.95 16.42
C GLY A 12 -6.62 26.80 17.00
N LYS A 13 -5.77 26.24 17.87
CA LYS A 13 -4.66 27.01 18.48
C LYS A 13 -3.51 27.19 17.50
N ASP A 14 -2.83 28.31 17.64
CA ASP A 14 -1.53 28.52 17.02
C ASP A 14 -0.42 27.97 17.90
N LEU A 15 0.18 26.89 17.43
CA LEU A 15 1.31 26.18 18.05
C LEU A 15 2.48 26.09 17.06
N SER A 16 2.52 27.02 16.10
CA SER A 16 3.57 27.05 15.09
C SER A 16 4.95 27.22 15.68
N ASN A 17 5.94 26.57 15.06
CA ASN A 17 7.35 26.60 15.45
C ASN A 17 7.65 26.17 16.91
N GLN A 18 6.75 25.43 17.54
CA GLN A 18 6.98 24.90 18.88
C GLN A 18 7.78 23.59 18.83
N VAL A 19 8.52 23.31 19.90
CA VAL A 19 9.27 22.06 20.07
C VAL A 19 8.68 21.28 21.24
N PHE A 20 8.25 20.05 20.94
CA PHE A 20 7.75 19.07 21.90
C PHE A 20 8.68 17.85 21.82
N GLU A 21 9.53 17.69 22.82
CA GLU A 21 10.52 16.61 22.84
C GLU A 21 10.63 16.04 24.26
N MET A 22 10.70 14.70 24.34
CA MET A 22 11.06 14.03 25.58
C MET A 22 12.54 13.66 25.57
N ASP A 23 13.23 13.98 26.66
CA ASP A 23 14.61 13.62 26.83
C ASP A 23 14.79 12.10 26.92
N GLY A 24 15.51 11.56 25.94
CA GLY A 24 16.41 10.43 26.08
C GLY A 24 15.90 9.11 26.62
N LEU A 25 14.72 8.64 26.23
CA LEU A 25 14.44 7.21 26.28
C LEU A 25 14.90 6.59 24.97
N GLY A 26 16.03 5.90 25.05
CA GLY A 26 16.77 5.37 23.93
C GLY A 26 15.92 4.59 22.93
N ASN A 27 16.43 4.51 21.71
CA ASN A 27 16.01 3.87 20.48
C ASN A 27 15.49 2.42 20.57
N THR A 28 14.73 2.06 21.55
CA THR A 28 14.10 0.76 21.62
C THR A 28 12.60 0.95 21.61
N TRP A 29 11.99 0.65 20.46
CA TRP A 29 10.59 0.27 20.34
C TRP A 29 10.36 -1.03 21.13
N VAL A 30 10.67 -1.03 22.41
CA VAL A 30 10.23 -2.06 23.32
C VAL A 30 8.77 -1.74 23.58
N CYS A 31 7.86 -2.55 23.01
CA CYS A 31 6.54 -2.68 23.56
C CYS A 31 6.72 -3.13 25.02
N HIS A 32 6.85 -2.18 25.92
CA HIS A 32 6.71 -2.48 27.34
C HIS A 32 5.23 -2.77 27.55
N PRO A 33 4.86 -4.02 27.87
CA PRO A 33 3.49 -4.35 28.21
C PRO A 33 3.02 -3.65 29.51
N ASP A 34 3.95 -3.07 30.25
CA ASP A 34 3.74 -2.51 31.59
C ASP A 34 3.91 -0.98 31.66
N ILE A 35 3.94 -0.27 30.53
CA ILE A 35 3.80 1.18 30.61
C ILE A 35 2.33 1.46 30.93
N ASP A 36 2.14 1.60 32.22
CA ASP A 36 0.90 1.93 32.90
C ASP A 36 0.12 2.99 32.12
N GLU A 37 -1.20 2.79 32.01
CA GLU A 37 -2.20 3.63 31.36
C GLU A 37 -2.24 5.10 31.84
N LYS A 38 -1.28 5.53 32.64
CA LYS A 38 -1.19 6.88 33.19
C LYS A 38 -0.64 7.85 32.17
N GLY A 39 -1.46 8.02 31.12
CA GLY A 39 -1.53 9.19 30.27
C GLY A 39 -0.21 9.86 30.00
N GLN A 40 0.53 9.25 29.12
CA GLN A 40 1.81 9.81 28.81
C GLN A 40 1.71 10.68 27.57
N ASP A 41 2.18 11.85 27.67
CA ASP A 41 2.41 12.80 26.62
C ASP A 41 1.13 13.31 25.96
N PHE A 42 1.03 13.12 24.65
CA PHE A 42 -0.03 13.65 23.81
C PHE A 42 -1.03 12.58 23.34
N ASP A 43 -1.13 11.45 24.03
CA ASP A 43 -2.13 10.43 23.70
C ASP A 43 -3.54 11.01 23.74
N ARG A 44 -4.31 10.74 22.65
CA ARG A 44 -5.68 11.22 22.48
C ARG A 44 -5.86 12.74 22.62
N CYS A 45 -4.84 13.50 22.28
CA CYS A 45 -4.96 14.95 22.19
C CYS A 45 -5.74 15.36 20.94
N SER A 46 -6.46 16.47 21.05
CA SER A 46 -7.14 17.08 19.91
C SER A 46 -6.38 18.31 19.42
N PHE A 47 -6.06 18.32 18.15
CA PHE A 47 -5.39 19.41 17.40
C PHE A 47 -6.22 19.79 16.18
N ILE A 48 -7.54 19.62 16.24
CA ILE A 48 -8.43 19.86 15.10
C ILE A 48 -8.31 21.32 14.66
N GLY A 49 -7.96 21.54 13.38
CA GLY A 49 -7.77 22.86 12.81
C GLY A 49 -6.64 23.68 13.42
N ALA A 50 -5.78 23.09 14.25
CA ALA A 50 -4.65 23.80 14.84
C ALA A 50 -3.60 24.19 13.79
N ASN A 51 -2.88 25.27 14.03
CA ASN A 51 -1.68 25.62 13.27
C ASN A 51 -0.45 25.05 13.97
N LEU A 52 0.13 24.02 13.37
CA LEU A 52 1.34 23.32 13.83
C LEU A 52 2.51 23.50 12.85
N SER A 53 2.41 24.49 11.94
CA SER A 53 3.45 24.68 10.91
C SER A 53 4.83 24.92 11.52
N GLY A 54 5.84 24.22 10.98
CA GLY A 54 7.22 24.27 11.44
C GLY A 54 7.48 23.71 12.83
N SER A 55 6.49 23.10 13.50
CA SER A 55 6.66 22.53 14.83
C SER A 55 7.43 21.21 14.79
N THR A 56 8.02 20.84 15.91
CA THR A 56 8.78 19.60 16.08
C THR A 56 8.19 18.75 17.19
N PHE A 57 7.98 17.47 16.91
CA PHE A 57 7.56 16.43 17.86
C PHE A 57 8.59 15.30 17.82
N LYS A 58 9.21 14.98 18.93
CA LYS A 58 10.21 13.91 19.01
C LYS A 58 10.03 13.04 20.22
N ASN A 59 10.19 11.73 20.03
CA ASN A 59 10.17 10.73 21.08
C ASN A 59 8.87 10.74 21.91
N LEU A 60 7.72 11.01 21.30
CA LEU A 60 6.44 11.22 21.97
C LEU A 60 5.46 10.07 21.75
N TYR A 61 4.61 9.86 22.75
CA TYR A 61 3.40 9.05 22.62
C TYR A 61 2.23 9.97 22.25
N MET A 62 1.66 9.76 21.06
CA MET A 62 0.58 10.58 20.48
C MET A 62 -0.56 9.70 19.93
N ARG A 63 -0.69 8.50 20.50
CA ARG A 63 -1.66 7.49 20.03
C ARG A 63 -3.08 8.01 20.09
N GLY A 64 -3.84 7.81 18.99
CA GLY A 64 -5.24 8.20 18.89
C GLY A 64 -5.47 9.72 18.90
N SER A 65 -4.45 10.52 18.63
CA SER A 65 -4.59 11.98 18.55
C SER A 65 -5.26 12.41 17.25
N ASP A 66 -5.98 13.52 17.29
CA ASP A 66 -6.77 14.02 16.15
C ASP A 66 -6.18 15.33 15.59
N PHE A 67 -5.62 15.26 14.38
CA PHE A 67 -5.07 16.37 13.61
C PHE A 67 -5.97 16.76 12.43
N THR A 68 -7.26 16.44 12.49
CA THR A 68 -8.20 16.71 11.41
C THR A 68 -8.18 18.20 11.03
N GLY A 69 -7.92 18.47 9.74
CA GLY A 69 -7.86 19.84 9.18
C GLY A 69 -6.70 20.69 9.70
N ALA A 70 -5.77 20.16 10.46
CA ALA A 70 -4.62 20.92 10.98
C ALA A 70 -3.68 21.37 9.86
N ASN A 71 -3.10 22.56 10.02
CA ASN A 71 -1.95 23.00 9.23
C ASN A 71 -0.65 22.49 9.86
N MET A 72 -0.06 21.49 9.25
CA MET A 72 1.18 20.86 9.69
C MET A 72 2.30 21.04 8.64
N THR A 73 2.25 22.12 7.85
CA THR A 73 3.26 22.39 6.82
C THR A 73 4.65 22.53 7.45
N GLY A 74 5.63 21.79 6.95
CA GLY A 74 7.01 21.81 7.45
C GLY A 74 7.16 21.24 8.87
N VAL A 75 6.19 20.48 9.37
CA VAL A 75 6.31 19.82 10.68
C VAL A 75 7.42 18.76 10.66
N THR A 76 8.09 18.58 11.76
CA THR A 76 9.04 17.48 11.99
C THR A 76 8.48 16.56 13.06
N ILE A 77 8.19 15.29 12.72
CA ILE A 77 7.72 14.26 13.65
C ILE A 77 8.67 13.07 13.53
N ILE A 78 9.43 12.79 14.58
CA ILE A 78 10.47 11.76 14.56
C ILE A 78 10.34 10.86 15.79
N ASN A 79 10.42 9.54 15.57
CA ASN A 79 10.40 8.53 16.62
C ASN A 79 9.18 8.66 17.56
N CYS A 80 8.00 8.92 16.99
CA CYS A 80 6.75 9.06 17.74
C CYS A 80 5.82 7.87 17.53
N ASN A 81 5.02 7.56 18.56
CA ASN A 81 3.93 6.59 18.46
C ASN A 81 2.61 7.32 18.15
N LEU A 82 2.19 7.26 16.90
CA LEU A 82 0.97 7.91 16.38
C LEU A 82 -0.13 6.90 16.00
N ARG A 83 -0.05 5.68 16.51
CA ARG A 83 -1.03 4.63 16.15
C ARG A 83 -2.46 5.14 16.31
N GLU A 84 -3.32 4.78 15.35
CA GLU A 84 -4.75 5.09 15.36
C GLU A 84 -5.08 6.61 15.35
N SER A 85 -4.09 7.47 15.03
CA SER A 85 -4.29 8.92 14.92
C SER A 85 -4.97 9.32 13.62
N ARG A 86 -5.63 10.48 13.62
CA ARG A 86 -6.39 11.01 12.50
C ARG A 86 -5.73 12.25 11.93
N PHE A 87 -5.51 12.25 10.61
CA PHE A 87 -4.96 13.37 9.84
C PHE A 87 -5.94 13.83 8.73
N VAL A 88 -7.23 13.51 8.86
CA VAL A 88 -8.22 13.74 7.80
C VAL A 88 -8.23 15.20 7.34
N GLY A 89 -7.98 15.44 6.03
CA GLY A 89 -7.93 16.77 5.45
C GLY A 89 -6.80 17.66 5.95
N ALA A 90 -5.85 17.14 6.73
CA ALA A 90 -4.70 17.92 7.19
C ALA A 90 -3.77 18.31 6.02
N THR A 91 -3.04 19.40 6.19
CA THR A 91 -1.95 19.81 5.29
C THR A 91 -0.61 19.48 5.95
N ILE A 92 0.14 18.52 5.40
CA ILE A 92 1.46 18.11 5.91
C ILE A 92 2.57 18.30 4.87
N LYS A 93 2.44 19.31 4.01
CA LYS A 93 3.43 19.58 2.95
C LYS A 93 4.81 19.84 3.53
N ASP A 94 5.84 19.39 2.79
CA ASP A 94 7.23 19.68 3.11
C ASP A 94 7.64 19.21 4.53
N SER A 95 6.99 18.17 5.05
CA SER A 95 7.15 17.68 6.41
C SER A 95 8.03 16.45 6.49
N ILE A 96 8.69 16.27 7.63
CA ILE A 96 9.50 15.11 7.97
C ILE A 96 8.73 14.27 8.99
N LEU A 97 8.40 13.02 8.63
CA LEU A 97 7.64 12.07 9.46
C LEU A 97 8.38 10.72 9.52
N THR A 98 9.66 10.74 9.88
CA THR A 98 10.54 9.56 9.83
C THR A 98 10.54 8.77 11.13
N ASP A 99 10.84 7.48 11.04
CA ASP A 99 10.97 6.57 12.19
C ASP A 99 9.72 6.49 13.08
N ASN A 100 8.52 6.72 12.54
CA ASN A 100 7.30 6.74 13.33
C ASN A 100 6.54 5.42 13.30
N MET A 101 5.78 5.17 14.37
CA MET A 101 4.77 4.12 14.40
C MET A 101 3.39 4.73 14.13
N MET A 102 2.90 4.60 12.88
CA MET A 102 1.65 5.20 12.40
C MET A 102 0.61 4.15 11.97
N VAL A 103 0.64 2.97 12.58
CA VAL A 103 -0.30 1.88 12.23
C VAL A 103 -1.74 2.31 12.41
N ARG A 104 -2.60 2.04 11.40
CA ARG A 104 -4.03 2.38 11.37
C ARG A 104 -4.35 3.87 11.43
N CYS A 105 -3.42 4.73 11.04
CA CYS A 105 -3.72 6.16 10.90
C CYS A 105 -4.65 6.44 9.72
N ASP A 106 -5.45 7.50 9.85
CA ASP A 106 -6.35 7.96 8.79
C ASP A 106 -5.81 9.23 8.14
N PHE A 107 -5.31 9.07 6.90
CA PHE A 107 -4.79 10.14 6.03
C PHE A 107 -5.77 10.51 4.91
N THR A 108 -7.06 10.22 5.07
CA THR A 108 -8.08 10.57 4.06
C THR A 108 -8.01 12.06 3.73
N ASP A 109 -8.02 12.39 2.42
CA ASP A 109 -7.99 13.76 1.89
C ASP A 109 -6.78 14.61 2.31
N VAL A 110 -5.70 14.01 2.81
CA VAL A 110 -4.48 14.73 3.21
C VAL A 110 -3.76 15.33 2.02
N ASN A 111 -3.20 16.53 2.20
CA ASN A 111 -2.27 17.15 1.28
C ASN A 111 -0.83 17.06 1.81
N GLY A 112 -0.11 16.03 1.34
CA GLY A 112 1.23 15.64 1.81
C GLY A 112 2.33 15.76 0.74
N LYS A 113 2.27 16.77 -0.12
CA LYS A 113 3.30 16.98 -1.14
C LYS A 113 4.70 17.14 -0.52
N ARG A 114 5.71 16.39 -1.05
CA ARG A 114 7.12 16.43 -0.64
C ARG A 114 7.34 16.08 0.84
N CYS A 115 6.59 15.13 1.36
CA CYS A 115 6.84 14.60 2.69
C CYS A 115 7.96 13.56 2.68
N ASP A 116 8.57 13.35 3.83
CA ASP A 116 9.49 12.26 4.08
C ASP A 116 8.90 11.32 5.15
N PHE A 117 8.54 10.09 4.75
CA PHE A 117 8.05 9.04 5.65
C PHE A 117 9.08 7.92 5.86
N THR A 118 10.32 8.14 5.49
CA THR A 118 11.37 7.10 5.57
C THR A 118 11.33 6.36 6.90
N ASP A 119 11.49 5.03 6.85
CA ASP A 119 11.52 4.12 8.01
C ASP A 119 10.26 4.12 8.90
N THR A 120 9.11 4.56 8.37
CA THR A 120 7.85 4.67 9.12
C THR A 120 6.95 3.45 8.91
N ASP A 121 6.33 2.97 10.00
CA ASP A 121 5.33 1.90 9.95
C ASP A 121 3.93 2.48 9.63
N LEU A 122 3.51 2.34 8.38
CA LEU A 122 2.24 2.82 7.85
C LEU A 122 1.21 1.68 7.63
N ARG A 123 1.39 0.52 8.25
CA ARG A 123 0.49 -0.61 8.04
C ARG A 123 -0.95 -0.26 8.38
N MET A 124 -1.86 -0.74 7.52
CA MET A 124 -3.31 -0.59 7.66
C MET A 124 -3.80 0.88 7.69
N CYS A 125 -2.99 1.82 7.24
CA CYS A 125 -3.40 3.22 7.10
C CYS A 125 -4.41 3.41 5.98
N ASN A 126 -5.23 4.45 6.12
CA ASN A 126 -6.17 4.88 5.11
C ASN A 126 -5.63 6.13 4.38
N PHE A 127 -5.28 5.99 3.11
CA PHE A 127 -4.75 7.07 2.25
C PHE A 127 -5.76 7.51 1.17
N ARG A 128 -7.05 7.18 1.32
CA ARG A 128 -8.04 7.51 0.29
C ARG A 128 -8.05 8.99 -0.04
N ASN A 129 -8.03 9.29 -1.35
CA ASN A 129 -8.02 10.65 -1.92
C ASN A 129 -6.85 11.53 -1.45
N ALA A 130 -5.89 11.01 -0.72
CA ALA A 130 -4.73 11.76 -0.27
C ALA A 130 -3.80 12.11 -1.44
N ARG A 131 -3.04 13.19 -1.30
CA ARG A 131 -2.12 13.69 -2.32
C ARG A 131 -0.70 13.72 -1.76
N PHE A 132 0.14 12.79 -2.25
CA PHE A 132 1.53 12.62 -1.83
C PHE A 132 2.52 12.70 -3.01
N PRO A 133 2.43 13.69 -3.92
CA PRO A 133 3.39 13.82 -5.01
C PRO A 133 4.78 14.14 -4.45
N HIS A 134 5.82 13.54 -5.06
CA HIS A 134 7.24 13.70 -4.68
C HIS A 134 7.55 13.30 -3.23
N THR A 135 6.74 12.46 -2.61
CA THR A 135 6.91 11.99 -1.22
C THR A 135 7.85 10.79 -1.18
N ASP A 136 8.66 10.70 -0.13
CA ASP A 136 9.58 9.59 0.10
C ASP A 136 8.94 8.57 1.06
N PHE A 137 8.72 7.33 0.58
CA PHE A 137 8.24 6.19 1.38
C PHE A 137 9.31 5.10 1.48
N THR A 138 10.58 5.47 1.38
CA THR A 138 11.69 4.51 1.50
C THR A 138 11.62 3.77 2.83
N ASN A 139 11.76 2.44 2.79
CA ASN A 139 11.69 1.53 3.94
C ASN A 139 10.36 1.58 4.75
N CYS A 140 9.30 2.18 4.24
CA CYS A 140 8.01 2.17 4.92
C CYS A 140 7.37 0.78 4.90
N TRP A 141 6.68 0.42 5.97
CA TRP A 141 5.85 -0.77 6.01
C TRP A 141 4.42 -0.41 5.58
N LEU A 142 4.04 -0.82 4.35
CA LEU A 142 2.79 -0.40 3.69
C LEU A 142 1.72 -1.50 3.59
N LYS A 143 1.85 -2.59 4.35
CA LYS A 143 0.90 -3.72 4.29
C LYS A 143 -0.50 -3.30 4.71
N GLY A 144 -1.49 -3.61 3.86
CA GLY A 144 -2.91 -3.40 4.17
C GLY A 144 -3.40 -1.95 4.09
N ILE A 145 -2.64 -1.05 3.45
CA ILE A 145 -3.06 0.35 3.25
C ILE A 145 -4.22 0.46 2.25
N ALA A 146 -5.12 1.41 2.48
CA ALA A 146 -6.19 1.75 1.54
C ALA A 146 -5.77 2.99 0.72
N MET A 147 -5.65 2.83 -0.62
CA MET A 147 -5.06 3.87 -1.51
C MET A 147 -6.00 4.35 -2.62
N ARG A 148 -7.30 4.11 -2.54
CA ARG A 148 -8.24 4.53 -3.59
C ARG A 148 -8.22 6.05 -3.75
N GLY A 149 -7.97 6.54 -4.98
CA GLY A 149 -7.90 7.97 -5.28
C GLY A 149 -6.65 8.69 -4.79
N THR A 150 -5.65 7.96 -4.25
CA THR A 150 -4.39 8.55 -3.81
C THR A 150 -3.56 8.99 -5.01
N GLN A 151 -2.97 10.16 -4.94
CA GLN A 151 -2.04 10.71 -5.96
C GLN A 151 -0.60 10.56 -5.46
N LEU A 152 0.24 9.85 -6.23
CA LEU A 152 1.61 9.48 -5.86
C LEU A 152 2.63 9.84 -6.96
N GLU A 153 2.37 10.87 -7.76
CA GLU A 153 3.26 11.27 -8.86
C GLU A 153 4.67 11.54 -8.32
N HIS A 154 5.66 10.85 -8.90
CA HIS A 154 7.06 10.93 -8.50
C HIS A 154 7.37 10.60 -7.03
N ALA A 155 6.48 9.89 -6.33
CA ALA A 155 6.78 9.38 -5.01
C ALA A 155 7.84 8.27 -5.10
N LYS A 156 8.75 8.23 -4.13
CA LYS A 156 9.72 7.14 -3.98
C LYS A 156 9.08 6.03 -3.15
N ILE A 157 8.82 4.90 -3.79
CA ILE A 157 8.21 3.74 -3.15
C ILE A 157 9.01 2.52 -3.60
N HIS A 158 9.55 1.73 -2.67
CA HIS A 158 10.25 0.51 -3.04
C HIS A 158 9.29 -0.59 -3.48
N ASP A 159 9.53 -1.16 -4.65
CA ASP A 159 8.67 -2.15 -5.33
C ASP A 159 8.33 -3.39 -4.50
N TRP A 160 9.19 -3.79 -3.56
CA TRP A 160 8.93 -4.95 -2.72
C TRP A 160 7.96 -4.67 -1.55
N MET A 161 7.73 -3.41 -1.21
CA MET A 161 6.82 -3.00 -0.13
C MET A 161 5.42 -2.69 -0.62
N ILE A 162 5.30 -2.20 -1.85
CA ILE A 162 4.03 -2.16 -2.58
C ILE A 162 4.09 -3.28 -3.59
N ASN A 163 3.30 -4.30 -3.37
CA ASN A 163 2.97 -5.23 -4.43
C ASN A 163 2.55 -4.40 -5.65
N SER A 164 3.14 -4.64 -6.82
CA SER A 164 2.87 -3.93 -8.08
C SER A 164 1.37 -3.82 -8.43
N SER A 165 0.55 -4.66 -7.81
CA SER A 165 -0.90 -4.64 -7.92
C SER A 165 -1.59 -3.52 -7.13
N TYR A 166 -0.95 -2.88 -6.16
CA TYR A 166 -1.54 -1.73 -5.46
C TYR A 166 -1.77 -0.53 -6.37
N GLN A 167 -0.95 -0.35 -7.39
CA GLN A 167 -1.17 0.69 -8.40
C GLN A 167 -2.58 0.64 -8.99
N TYR A 168 -3.14 -0.55 -9.17
CA TYR A 168 -4.50 -0.70 -9.72
C TYR A 168 -5.59 -0.28 -8.73
N LYS A 169 -5.33 -0.35 -7.43
CA LYS A 169 -6.29 0.06 -6.39
C LYS A 169 -6.42 1.58 -6.24
N ILE A 170 -5.45 2.34 -6.73
CA ILE A 170 -5.48 3.81 -6.71
C ILE A 170 -6.08 4.41 -7.98
N MET A 171 -6.27 3.61 -9.03
CA MET A 171 -6.85 4.05 -10.30
C MET A 171 -8.39 4.13 -10.21
N GLU A 172 -8.99 4.91 -11.11
CA GLU A 172 -10.43 4.90 -11.31
C GLU A 172 -10.88 3.48 -11.68
N PRO A 173 -12.00 2.96 -11.10
CA PRO A 173 -12.43 1.57 -11.27
C PRO A 173 -12.59 1.11 -12.72
N ASP A 174 -12.96 2.02 -13.62
CA ASP A 174 -13.16 1.74 -15.04
C ASP A 174 -11.90 1.86 -15.91
N THR A 175 -10.76 2.25 -15.31
CA THR A 175 -9.49 2.34 -16.02
C THR A 175 -9.10 0.97 -16.58
N VAL A 176 -8.84 0.91 -17.88
CA VAL A 176 -8.37 -0.33 -18.53
C VAL A 176 -6.88 -0.51 -18.25
N CYS A 177 -6.55 -1.65 -17.67
CA CYS A 177 -5.21 -2.03 -17.28
C CYS A 177 -4.79 -3.32 -17.99
N TYR A 178 -3.49 -3.61 -17.95
CA TYR A 178 -2.92 -4.80 -18.58
C TYR A 178 -2.03 -5.56 -17.61
N ALA A 179 -2.05 -6.88 -17.75
CA ALA A 179 -1.19 -7.80 -17.02
C ALA A 179 -0.88 -9.02 -17.89
N TRP A 180 -0.15 -9.97 -17.35
CA TRP A 180 0.34 -11.12 -18.11
C TRP A 180 -0.06 -12.43 -17.45
N LYS A 181 -0.20 -13.45 -18.29
CA LYS A 181 -0.50 -14.83 -17.89
C LYS A 181 0.37 -15.80 -18.66
N LEU A 182 1.00 -16.69 -17.92
CA LEU A 182 1.80 -17.78 -18.50
C LEU A 182 0.94 -19.04 -18.62
N ALA A 183 1.08 -19.76 -19.74
CA ALA A 183 0.42 -21.04 -19.97
C ALA A 183 1.34 -22.01 -20.69
N GLN A 184 0.98 -23.30 -20.67
CA GLN A 184 1.66 -24.35 -21.39
C GLN A 184 1.47 -24.21 -22.92
N GLN A 185 2.21 -24.98 -23.70
CA GLN A 185 2.19 -24.97 -25.17
C GLN A 185 0.77 -25.16 -25.73
N ASP A 186 -0.03 -26.03 -25.11
CA ASP A 186 -1.41 -26.32 -25.51
C ASP A 186 -2.43 -25.27 -25.04
N GLY A 187 -1.97 -24.25 -24.31
CA GLY A 187 -2.75 -23.15 -23.77
C GLY A 187 -3.33 -23.41 -22.38
N TYR A 188 -3.10 -24.59 -21.80
CA TYR A 188 -3.57 -24.84 -20.44
C TYR A 188 -2.72 -24.13 -19.38
N GLY A 189 -3.36 -23.77 -18.28
CA GLY A 189 -2.70 -23.11 -17.16
C GLY A 189 -1.61 -23.98 -16.52
N ILE A 190 -0.50 -23.38 -16.11
CA ILE A 190 0.62 -24.10 -15.49
C ILE A 190 0.20 -24.70 -14.14
N TYR A 191 -0.49 -23.90 -13.32
CA TYR A 191 -0.97 -24.33 -12.00
C TYR A 191 -2.41 -24.85 -12.01
N HIS A 192 -3.17 -24.56 -13.07
CA HIS A 192 -4.57 -24.97 -13.24
C HIS A 192 -4.75 -25.64 -14.60
N PRO A 193 -4.35 -26.89 -14.76
CA PRO A 193 -4.32 -27.57 -16.05
C PRO A 193 -5.71 -27.87 -16.63
N LYS A 194 -6.78 -27.54 -15.91
CA LYS A 194 -8.15 -27.66 -16.40
C LYS A 194 -8.63 -26.42 -17.15
N ILE A 195 -7.93 -25.28 -17.04
CA ILE A 195 -8.32 -24.02 -17.66
C ILE A 195 -7.49 -23.80 -18.91
N LYS A 196 -8.16 -23.70 -20.07
CA LYS A 196 -7.51 -23.38 -21.34
C LYS A 196 -7.65 -21.92 -21.65
N TYR A 197 -6.50 -21.27 -21.87
CA TYR A 197 -6.40 -19.86 -22.25
C TYR A 197 -6.24 -19.72 -23.77
N TYR A 198 -6.96 -18.78 -24.40
CA TYR A 198 -6.88 -18.45 -25.82
C TYR A 198 -7.29 -17.00 -26.07
N VAL A 199 -6.82 -16.42 -27.15
CA VAL A 199 -7.15 -15.04 -27.51
C VAL A 199 -8.64 -14.87 -27.71
N GLY A 200 -9.23 -13.86 -27.07
CA GLY A 200 -10.68 -13.60 -27.07
C GLY A 200 -11.42 -14.21 -25.88
N LEU A 201 -10.77 -15.05 -25.07
CA LEU A 201 -11.40 -15.55 -23.83
C LEU A 201 -11.73 -14.38 -22.91
N GLU A 202 -13.01 -14.27 -22.56
CA GLU A 202 -13.51 -13.42 -21.48
C GLU A 202 -13.85 -14.30 -20.28
N ALA A 203 -13.22 -14.05 -19.15
CA ALA A 203 -13.41 -14.82 -17.94
C ALA A 203 -13.96 -13.95 -16.82
N ASP A 204 -14.94 -14.48 -16.12
CA ASP A 204 -15.59 -13.88 -14.95
C ASP A 204 -15.54 -14.91 -13.80
N ALA A 205 -14.78 -14.60 -12.76
CA ALA A 205 -14.60 -15.51 -11.61
C ALA A 205 -15.92 -15.72 -10.82
N GLU A 206 -16.89 -14.84 -10.97
CA GLU A 206 -18.20 -14.95 -10.30
C GLU A 206 -19.19 -15.81 -11.11
N LYS A 207 -18.96 -15.96 -12.44
CA LYS A 207 -19.81 -16.76 -13.32
C LYS A 207 -19.30 -18.20 -13.40
N GLN A 208 -20.16 -19.14 -13.10
CA GLN A 208 -19.82 -20.57 -12.96
C GLN A 208 -19.51 -21.32 -14.27
N GLU A 209 -19.53 -20.67 -15.43
CA GLU A 209 -19.64 -21.32 -16.73
C GLU A 209 -18.30 -21.79 -17.36
N THR A 210 -17.13 -21.46 -16.81
CA THR A 210 -15.85 -21.63 -17.51
C THR A 210 -14.78 -22.42 -16.78
N GLY A 211 -15.13 -23.30 -15.85
CA GLY A 211 -14.13 -24.09 -15.11
C GLY A 211 -13.39 -23.30 -14.01
N PHE A 212 -13.65 -22.00 -13.88
CA PHE A 212 -13.11 -21.16 -12.80
C PHE A 212 -13.78 -21.39 -11.45
N LYS A 213 -14.82 -22.20 -11.39
CA LYS A 213 -15.56 -22.57 -10.18
C LYS A 213 -14.68 -23.29 -9.14
N GLU A 214 -13.67 -24.03 -9.60
CA GLU A 214 -12.77 -24.79 -8.72
C GLU A 214 -11.75 -23.90 -8.02
N LEU A 215 -11.55 -22.65 -8.44
CA LEU A 215 -10.62 -21.70 -7.81
C LEU A 215 -11.11 -21.19 -6.45
N LYS A 216 -12.34 -21.49 -6.04
CA LYS A 216 -12.95 -20.98 -4.80
C LYS A 216 -12.70 -21.87 -3.56
N THR A 217 -12.15 -23.07 -3.67
CA THR A 217 -12.31 -24.06 -2.61
C THR A 217 -11.05 -24.75 -2.07
N GLU A 218 -9.89 -24.54 -2.62
CA GLU A 218 -8.69 -25.15 -2.06
C GLU A 218 -7.71 -24.10 -1.53
N ALA A 219 -7.86 -23.80 -0.25
CA ALA A 219 -6.75 -23.38 0.58
C ALA A 219 -5.81 -24.60 0.67
N ASP A 220 -4.82 -24.71 -0.22
CA ASP A 220 -3.75 -25.63 0.03
C ASP A 220 -2.97 -25.08 1.23
N GLY A 221 -2.77 -25.85 2.28
CA GLY A 221 -2.22 -25.44 3.56
C GLY A 221 -0.78 -24.89 3.54
N ARG A 222 -0.39 -24.21 2.48
CA ARG A 222 0.89 -23.53 2.28
C ARG A 222 0.70 -22.03 2.27
N GLY A 223 0.46 -21.47 3.45
CA GLY A 223 0.74 -20.08 3.76
C GLY A 223 0.06 -19.01 2.87
N GLY A 224 -1.22 -18.75 3.07
CA GLY A 224 -1.72 -17.38 2.92
C GLY A 224 -2.28 -16.92 1.59
N ASP A 225 -2.30 -17.72 0.53
CA ASP A 225 -2.96 -17.33 -0.72
C ASP A 225 -4.45 -17.64 -0.66
N ILE A 226 -5.25 -16.63 -0.42
CA ILE A 226 -6.70 -16.70 -0.61
C ILE A 226 -6.93 -16.78 -2.13
N ASN A 227 -7.09 -17.99 -2.65
CA ASN A 227 -7.32 -18.28 -4.06
C ASN A 227 -8.74 -17.93 -4.51
N SER A 228 -9.11 -16.66 -4.45
CA SER A 228 -10.33 -16.17 -5.07
C SER A 228 -10.00 -15.35 -6.31
N GLY A 229 -10.45 -15.80 -7.48
CA GLY A 229 -10.30 -15.07 -8.73
C GLY A 229 -9.22 -15.61 -9.69
N ILE A 230 -8.96 -14.84 -10.74
CA ILE A 230 -8.07 -15.21 -11.83
C ILE A 230 -6.69 -14.60 -11.58
N ALA A 231 -5.70 -15.43 -11.27
CA ALA A 231 -4.35 -14.98 -11.01
C ALA A 231 -3.65 -14.48 -12.29
N VAL A 232 -3.11 -13.26 -12.22
CA VAL A 232 -2.28 -12.61 -13.24
C VAL A 232 -1.07 -11.94 -12.59
N ALA A 233 -0.08 -11.51 -13.38
CA ALA A 233 1.11 -10.89 -12.83
C ALA A 233 1.71 -9.83 -13.79
N PRO A 234 2.58 -8.94 -13.32
CA PRO A 234 3.44 -8.11 -14.13
C PRO A 234 4.42 -8.95 -14.97
N ILE A 235 4.96 -8.37 -16.03
CA ILE A 235 5.81 -9.11 -16.97
C ILE A 235 7.11 -9.63 -16.32
N ASP A 236 7.78 -8.83 -15.54
CA ASP A 236 9.04 -9.18 -14.86
C ASP A 236 8.87 -10.37 -13.92
N TRP A 237 7.74 -10.43 -13.20
CA TRP A 237 7.42 -11.58 -12.37
C TRP A 237 7.19 -12.83 -13.24
N VAL A 238 6.44 -12.71 -14.34
CA VAL A 238 6.16 -13.84 -15.24
C VAL A 238 7.44 -14.38 -15.88
N LEU A 239 8.34 -13.49 -16.32
CA LEU A 239 9.63 -13.90 -16.90
C LEU A 239 10.57 -14.55 -15.87
N LYS A 240 10.58 -14.04 -14.64
CA LYS A 240 11.31 -14.66 -13.53
C LYS A 240 10.80 -16.07 -13.24
N GLU A 241 9.49 -16.24 -13.16
CA GLU A 241 8.85 -17.54 -12.93
C GLU A 241 9.16 -18.51 -14.08
N TRP A 242 9.05 -18.07 -15.34
CA TRP A 242 9.39 -18.87 -16.50
C TRP A 242 10.84 -19.36 -16.45
N ASN A 243 11.79 -18.50 -16.12
CA ASN A 243 13.20 -18.86 -15.96
C ASN A 243 13.41 -19.89 -14.83
N MET A 244 12.75 -19.68 -13.68
CA MET A 244 12.85 -20.60 -12.54
C MET A 244 12.27 -21.99 -12.82
N MET A 245 11.30 -22.08 -13.74
CA MET A 245 10.66 -23.34 -14.15
C MET A 245 11.35 -24.01 -15.35
N GLY A 246 12.58 -23.62 -15.68
CA GLY A 246 13.39 -24.22 -16.74
C GLY A 246 13.23 -23.59 -18.12
N ALA A 247 12.65 -22.40 -18.20
CA ALA A 247 12.59 -21.55 -19.42
C ALA A 247 12.10 -22.29 -20.68
N ASN A 248 11.01 -23.08 -20.55
CA ASN A 248 10.47 -23.83 -21.67
C ASN A 248 10.05 -22.88 -22.83
N PRO A 249 10.70 -22.96 -24.00
CA PRO A 249 10.49 -22.01 -25.10
C PRO A 249 9.12 -22.15 -25.76
N ASN A 250 8.47 -23.28 -25.59
CA ASN A 250 7.16 -23.57 -26.20
C ASN A 250 5.97 -23.06 -25.41
N TRP A 251 6.21 -22.50 -24.22
CA TRP A 251 5.13 -21.90 -23.45
C TRP A 251 4.59 -20.63 -24.07
N LYS A 252 3.36 -20.30 -23.72
CA LYS A 252 2.63 -19.15 -24.24
C LYS A 252 2.53 -18.04 -23.20
N LEU A 253 2.74 -16.83 -23.65
CA LEU A 253 2.56 -15.61 -22.87
C LEU A 253 1.31 -14.88 -23.36
N PHE A 254 0.34 -14.68 -22.50
CA PHE A 254 -0.89 -13.98 -22.82
C PHE A 254 -0.90 -12.58 -22.21
N LEU A 255 -1.24 -11.58 -23.03
CA LEU A 255 -1.57 -10.24 -22.57
C LEU A 255 -3.04 -10.22 -22.16
N ILE A 256 -3.29 -9.77 -20.96
CA ILE A 256 -4.60 -9.71 -20.32
C ILE A 256 -5.01 -8.25 -20.18
N SER A 257 -6.24 -7.90 -20.58
CA SER A 257 -6.87 -6.62 -20.22
C SER A 257 -7.92 -6.82 -19.14
N PHE A 258 -8.04 -5.85 -18.24
CA PHE A 258 -9.00 -5.84 -17.14
C PHE A 258 -9.29 -4.41 -16.71
N LYS A 259 -10.33 -4.20 -15.91
CA LYS A 259 -10.57 -2.91 -15.27
C LYS A 259 -9.92 -2.87 -13.88
N ALA A 260 -9.40 -1.72 -13.48
CA ALA A 260 -8.77 -1.56 -12.17
C ALA A 260 -9.69 -1.99 -11.01
N GLY A 261 -11.01 -1.74 -11.13
CA GLY A 261 -12.01 -2.18 -10.16
C GLY A 261 -12.24 -3.70 -10.07
N ASP A 262 -11.73 -4.46 -11.03
CA ASP A 262 -11.79 -5.94 -11.03
C ASP A 262 -10.67 -6.60 -10.20
N VAL A 263 -9.72 -5.83 -9.66
CA VAL A 263 -8.65 -6.36 -8.81
C VAL A 263 -9.22 -6.74 -7.44
N ILE A 264 -9.18 -8.04 -7.10
CA ILE A 264 -9.72 -8.57 -5.83
C ILE A 264 -8.67 -8.47 -4.72
N ASN A 265 -7.52 -9.08 -4.98
CA ASN A 265 -6.47 -9.22 -3.98
C ASN A 265 -5.12 -8.81 -4.58
N ALA A 266 -4.39 -8.05 -3.80
CA ALA A 266 -3.13 -7.48 -4.16
C ALA A 266 -2.06 -7.70 -3.08
N GLU A 267 -2.26 -8.68 -2.19
CA GLU A 267 -1.39 -8.90 -1.04
C GLU A 267 -0.30 -9.94 -1.33
N GLY A 268 0.91 -9.62 -0.94
CA GLY A 268 2.00 -10.53 -0.60
C GLY A 268 2.96 -10.95 -1.71
N ASN A 269 2.57 -11.10 -2.96
CA ASN A 269 3.43 -11.45 -4.09
C ASN A 269 3.13 -10.57 -5.28
N ALA A 270 4.02 -10.51 -6.27
CA ALA A 270 3.79 -9.77 -7.50
C ALA A 270 2.57 -10.27 -8.32
N LYS A 271 2.03 -11.44 -7.97
CA LYS A 271 0.74 -11.94 -8.47
C LYS A 271 -0.43 -11.22 -7.81
N PHE A 272 -1.49 -11.01 -8.58
CA PHE A 272 -2.76 -10.50 -8.06
C PHE A 272 -3.93 -11.18 -8.75
N ASN A 273 -5.10 -11.13 -8.13
CA ASN A 273 -6.29 -11.82 -8.60
C ASN A 273 -7.32 -10.83 -9.14
N LEU A 274 -7.97 -11.22 -10.22
CA LEU A 274 -9.01 -10.46 -10.91
C LEU A 274 -10.37 -11.13 -10.79
N LYS A 275 -11.42 -10.32 -10.71
CA LYS A 275 -12.81 -10.78 -10.90
C LYS A 275 -13.08 -11.09 -12.36
N LYS A 276 -12.67 -10.20 -13.26
CA LYS A 276 -12.90 -10.27 -14.70
C LYS A 276 -11.65 -9.98 -15.49
N MET A 277 -11.49 -10.65 -16.62
CA MET A 277 -10.41 -10.38 -17.56
C MET A 277 -10.83 -10.72 -18.99
N LYS A 278 -10.07 -10.16 -19.94
CA LYS A 278 -10.09 -10.54 -21.35
C LYS A 278 -8.68 -10.82 -21.84
N ILE A 279 -8.48 -11.93 -22.55
CA ILE A 279 -7.22 -12.21 -23.22
C ILE A 279 -7.19 -11.47 -24.57
N VAL A 280 -6.25 -10.52 -24.70
CA VAL A 280 -6.17 -9.66 -25.88
C VAL A 280 -5.16 -10.14 -26.91
N LYS A 281 -4.05 -10.75 -26.46
CA LYS A 281 -3.00 -11.18 -27.38
C LYS A 281 -2.20 -12.36 -26.81
N GLU A 282 -1.66 -13.18 -27.71
CA GLU A 282 -0.72 -14.27 -27.42
C GLU A 282 0.66 -13.93 -27.98
N TYR A 283 1.71 -14.26 -27.23
CA TYR A 283 3.09 -14.14 -27.63
C TYR A 283 3.84 -15.44 -27.39
N PRO A 284 4.75 -15.86 -28.30
CA PRO A 284 5.77 -16.89 -27.99
C PRO A 284 6.72 -16.30 -26.93
N ILE A 285 6.76 -16.91 -25.74
CA ILE A 285 7.50 -16.33 -24.62
C ILE A 285 9.00 -16.22 -24.89
N ALA A 286 9.61 -17.19 -25.57
CA ALA A 286 11.03 -17.16 -25.87
C ALA A 286 11.39 -15.97 -26.77
N LYS A 287 10.60 -15.75 -27.84
CA LYS A 287 10.81 -14.60 -28.75
C LYS A 287 10.55 -13.27 -28.01
N PHE A 288 9.49 -13.19 -27.21
CA PHE A 288 9.20 -11.99 -26.40
C PHE A 288 10.37 -11.64 -25.46
N TYR A 289 11.00 -12.66 -24.84
CA TYR A 289 12.14 -12.48 -23.95
C TYR A 289 13.42 -12.04 -24.69
N GLU A 290 13.62 -12.53 -25.92
CA GLU A 290 14.72 -12.07 -26.78
C GLU A 290 14.54 -10.61 -27.20
N ASP A 291 13.33 -10.25 -27.65
CA ASP A 291 12.99 -8.86 -28.08
C ASP A 291 13.12 -7.83 -26.93
N LEU A 292 13.14 -8.24 -25.67
CA LEU A 292 13.35 -7.35 -24.52
C LEU A 292 14.85 -7.09 -24.20
N LYS A 293 15.78 -7.85 -24.82
CA LYS A 293 17.22 -7.71 -24.57
C LYS A 293 17.90 -6.73 -25.52
N ASP A 294 17.22 -6.42 -26.63
CA ASP A 294 17.64 -5.45 -27.64
C ASP A 294 17.08 -4.05 -27.28
#